data_2f29a6b52c85c4708d2d61b5f84453b1
#
_entry.id   2f29a6b52c85c4708d2d61b5f84453b1
#
_cell.length_a   1.000
_cell.length_b   1.000
_cell.length_c   1.000
_cell.angle_alpha   90.00
_cell.angle_beta   90.00
_cell.angle_gamma   90.00
#
_symmetry.space_group_name_H-M   'P 1'
#
loop_
_entity.id
_entity.type
_entity.pdbx_description
1 polymer ?
#
loop_
_entity_poly.entity_id
_entity_poly.type
_entity_poly.pdbx_seq_one_letter_code
_entity_poly.pdbx_strand_id
1 'polypeptide(L)'
;MRQVDGRSFTSLAPPAMDTILTEELEALRYIQYECREAIGYITLNRPEKRNALSAEMVTELKLAFDTAEEDENCKVIVLRAAGNVFCAGADLAYIQELQGFGYTDNLADSTHLMQLFHQIYTLNKVVIAQVQGHALAGGCGLVTVCDFAFAVPEARFGYTEVKIGFLPAIVSVFLLRKVGESHAKQLLLTGDAISAARAQEVGLVSFLAPAQELDEQVEQFARRLCVENSAQSMEMTKEMLSRLPEMPLEDSLRYVAQLNAEARGSLDCRRGIAAFLNREKINWEN
;
A
#
# COMPACT_ATOMS: atom_id res chain seq x y z
N MET A 1 -33.30 54.07 28.88
CA MET A 1 -33.81 52.72 28.60
C MET A 1 -33.64 52.44 27.10
N ARG A 2 -32.61 51.70 26.73
CA ARG A 2 -32.48 51.13 25.36
C ARG A 2 -32.23 49.63 25.57
N GLN A 3 -33.16 48.82 25.06
CA GLN A 3 -33.06 47.35 25.02
C GLN A 3 -31.94 46.96 24.09
N VAL A 4 -31.07 46.06 24.53
CA VAL A 4 -30.01 45.42 23.73
C VAL A 4 -30.54 44.05 23.32
N ASP A 5 -30.74 43.89 22.01
CA ASP A 5 -31.17 42.66 21.39
C ASP A 5 -30.11 41.55 21.60
N GLY A 6 -30.50 40.50 22.31
CA GLY A 6 -29.72 39.30 22.47
C GLY A 6 -29.77 38.46 21.19
N ARG A 7 -28.75 38.56 20.34
CA ARG A 7 -28.52 37.53 19.29
C ARG A 7 -27.79 36.34 19.91
N SER A 8 -28.48 35.24 20.02
CA SER A 8 -27.91 33.95 20.35
C SER A 8 -26.98 33.49 19.22
N PHE A 9 -25.70 33.45 19.50
CA PHE A 9 -24.74 32.72 18.65
C PHE A 9 -24.94 31.26 18.89
N THR A 10 -25.57 30.53 17.96
CA THR A 10 -25.51 29.09 17.89
C THR A 10 -24.09 28.73 17.49
N SER A 11 -23.31 28.25 18.45
CA SER A 11 -22.03 27.59 18.21
C SER A 11 -22.30 26.32 17.38
N LEU A 12 -22.02 26.36 16.09
CA LEU A 12 -21.89 25.16 15.28
C LEU A 12 -20.63 24.45 15.79
N ALA A 13 -20.80 23.31 16.45
CA ALA A 13 -19.71 22.41 16.74
C ALA A 13 -19.05 22.02 15.38
N PRO A 14 -17.71 21.91 15.30
CA PRO A 14 -17.07 21.42 14.08
C PRO A 14 -17.63 20.03 13.76
N PRO A 15 -17.80 19.68 12.46
CA PRO A 15 -18.24 18.34 12.08
C PRO A 15 -17.29 17.32 12.68
N ALA A 16 -17.82 16.15 13.04
CA ALA A 16 -17.02 15.04 13.57
C ALA A 16 -15.96 14.66 12.52
N MET A 17 -14.76 14.28 12.96
CA MET A 17 -13.64 13.93 12.09
C MET A 17 -14.03 12.90 11.03
N ASP A 18 -14.88 11.92 11.38
CA ASP A 18 -15.44 10.92 10.47
C ASP A 18 -16.26 11.52 9.32
N THR A 19 -16.95 12.66 9.55
CA THR A 19 -17.74 13.33 8.51
C THR A 19 -16.84 14.04 7.50
N ILE A 20 -15.73 14.65 7.95
CA ILE A 20 -14.77 15.34 7.09
C ILE A 20 -14.04 14.33 6.20
N LEU A 21 -13.57 13.23 6.78
CA LEU A 21 -12.89 12.15 6.02
C LEU A 21 -13.82 11.52 4.97
N THR A 22 -15.09 11.34 5.29
CA THR A 22 -16.08 10.82 4.35
C THR A 22 -16.31 11.77 3.16
N GLU A 23 -16.44 13.07 3.42
CA GLU A 23 -16.59 14.07 2.35
C GLU A 23 -15.33 14.18 1.47
N GLU A 24 -14.14 14.10 2.06
CA GLU A 24 -12.88 14.10 1.30
C GLU A 24 -12.73 12.85 0.42
N LEU A 25 -13.13 11.67 0.89
CA LEU A 25 -13.12 10.44 0.12
C LEU A 25 -14.13 10.44 -1.03
N GLU A 26 -15.33 10.99 -0.82
CA GLU A 26 -16.34 11.16 -1.88
C GLU A 26 -15.88 12.13 -2.98
N ALA A 27 -14.96 13.04 -2.67
CA ALA A 27 -14.37 13.97 -3.62
C ALA A 27 -13.25 13.38 -4.48
N LEU A 28 -12.74 12.16 -4.17
CA LEU A 28 -11.67 11.52 -4.94
C LEU A 28 -12.14 11.20 -6.36
N ARG A 29 -11.32 11.56 -7.32
CA ARG A 29 -11.62 11.43 -8.74
C ARG A 29 -11.09 10.14 -9.35
N TYR A 30 -9.88 9.76 -8.94
CA TYR A 30 -9.12 8.65 -9.53
C TYR A 30 -8.92 7.48 -8.58
N ILE A 31 -9.29 7.63 -7.33
CA ILE A 31 -9.18 6.60 -6.31
C ILE A 31 -10.54 6.38 -5.68
N GLN A 32 -10.85 5.13 -5.40
CA GLN A 32 -12.03 4.74 -4.61
C GLN A 32 -11.55 4.00 -3.36
N TYR A 33 -12.13 4.29 -2.23
CA TYR A 33 -11.95 3.57 -0.98
C TYR A 33 -13.27 3.03 -0.47
N GLU A 34 -13.27 1.77 -0.05
CA GLU A 34 -14.36 1.16 0.69
C GLU A 34 -13.79 0.19 1.74
N CYS A 35 -14.38 0.13 2.92
CA CYS A 35 -14.04 -0.88 3.93
C CYS A 35 -15.23 -1.81 4.13
N ARG A 36 -14.98 -3.12 4.00
CA ARG A 36 -15.99 -4.16 4.26
C ARG A 36 -15.32 -5.39 4.84
N GLU A 37 -15.96 -6.01 5.83
CA GLU A 37 -15.47 -7.23 6.47
C GLU A 37 -14.01 -7.13 6.92
N ALA A 38 -13.66 -6.01 7.56
CA ALA A 38 -12.33 -5.65 8.04
C ALA A 38 -11.25 -5.54 6.93
N ILE A 39 -11.64 -5.49 5.66
CA ILE A 39 -10.76 -5.31 4.51
C ILE A 39 -11.03 -3.96 3.86
N GLY A 40 -10.02 -3.08 3.84
CA GLY A 40 -10.03 -1.82 3.12
C GLY A 40 -9.64 -2.03 1.65
N TYR A 41 -10.50 -1.68 0.72
CA TYR A 41 -10.22 -1.77 -0.71
C TYR A 41 -9.89 -0.39 -1.26
N ILE A 42 -8.66 -0.20 -1.72
CA ILE A 42 -8.21 0.99 -2.45
C ILE A 42 -8.15 0.64 -3.92
N THR A 43 -8.97 1.29 -4.75
CA THR A 43 -9.09 0.98 -6.16
C THR A 43 -8.56 2.13 -7.02
N LEU A 44 -7.53 1.87 -7.85
CA LEU A 44 -7.10 2.77 -8.90
C LEU A 44 -8.21 2.84 -9.96
N ASN A 45 -8.79 4.00 -10.19
CA ASN A 45 -9.99 4.17 -11.02
C ASN A 45 -9.83 5.23 -12.12
N ARG A 46 -8.78 5.05 -12.93
CA ARG A 46 -8.52 5.86 -14.15
C ARG A 46 -8.21 4.93 -15.35
N PRO A 47 -9.12 3.96 -15.66
CA PRO A 47 -8.84 2.91 -16.64
C PRO A 47 -8.60 3.43 -18.07
N GLU A 48 -9.19 4.56 -18.46
CA GLU A 48 -9.01 5.20 -19.76
C GLU A 48 -7.57 5.70 -19.99
N LYS A 49 -6.82 5.94 -18.91
CA LYS A 49 -5.38 6.24 -18.91
C LYS A 49 -4.54 5.07 -18.37
N ARG A 50 -5.10 3.84 -18.38
CA ARG A 50 -4.43 2.62 -17.87
C ARG A 50 -3.91 2.80 -16.44
N ASN A 51 -4.63 3.56 -15.62
CA ASN A 51 -4.29 3.88 -14.24
C ASN A 51 -2.89 4.50 -14.09
N ALA A 52 -2.45 5.30 -15.06
CA ALA A 52 -1.16 5.98 -15.02
C ALA A 52 -1.14 7.04 -13.91
N LEU A 53 -0.03 7.09 -13.17
CA LEU A 53 0.18 7.97 -12.03
C LEU A 53 0.40 9.42 -12.48
N SER A 54 -0.44 10.33 -12.00
CA SER A 54 -0.27 11.77 -12.04
C SER A 54 -0.08 12.28 -10.60
N ALA A 55 0.35 13.53 -10.42
CA ALA A 55 0.50 14.12 -9.08
C ALA A 55 -0.82 14.06 -8.27
N GLU A 56 -1.96 14.34 -8.93
CA GLU A 56 -3.28 14.27 -8.31
C GLU A 56 -3.59 12.84 -7.84
N MET A 57 -3.37 11.83 -8.69
CA MET A 57 -3.60 10.42 -8.32
C MET A 57 -2.68 9.97 -7.18
N VAL A 58 -1.43 10.45 -7.12
CA VAL A 58 -0.51 10.20 -6.00
C VAL A 58 -1.03 10.83 -4.71
N THR A 59 -1.56 12.06 -4.78
CA THR A 59 -2.18 12.74 -3.63
C THR A 59 -3.39 11.97 -3.11
N GLU A 60 -4.28 11.57 -4.01
CA GLU A 60 -5.47 10.80 -3.65
C GLU A 60 -5.14 9.41 -3.07
N LEU A 61 -4.12 8.74 -3.61
CA LEU A 61 -3.63 7.48 -3.05
C LEU A 61 -3.12 7.65 -1.62
N LYS A 62 -2.32 8.71 -1.36
CA LYS A 62 -1.82 8.98 -0.01
C LYS A 62 -2.98 9.18 0.97
N LEU A 63 -3.98 9.98 0.59
CA LEU A 63 -5.18 10.20 1.42
C LEU A 63 -5.94 8.90 1.66
N ALA A 64 -6.13 8.07 0.63
CA ALA A 64 -6.81 6.78 0.79
C ALA A 64 -6.07 5.81 1.72
N PHE A 65 -4.72 5.80 1.67
CA PHE A 65 -3.92 5.00 2.59
C PHE A 65 -3.94 5.57 4.01
N ASP A 66 -3.88 6.88 4.20
CA ASP A 66 -4.01 7.53 5.52
C ASP A 66 -5.38 7.18 6.13
N THR A 67 -6.46 7.33 5.36
CA THR A 67 -7.81 6.97 5.81
C THR A 67 -7.91 5.48 6.16
N ALA A 68 -7.38 4.60 5.31
CA ALA A 68 -7.40 3.16 5.59
C ALA A 68 -6.57 2.80 6.82
N GLU A 69 -5.50 3.53 7.14
CA GLU A 69 -4.69 3.32 8.34
C GLU A 69 -5.42 3.76 9.60
N GLU A 70 -6.14 4.87 9.55
CA GLU A 70 -6.91 5.42 10.66
C GLU A 70 -8.25 4.70 10.92
N ASP A 71 -8.80 4.00 9.91
CA ASP A 71 -10.06 3.27 10.02
C ASP A 71 -9.94 2.06 10.96
N GLU A 72 -10.47 2.16 12.18
CA GLU A 72 -10.45 1.08 13.16
C GLU A 72 -11.16 -0.21 12.70
N ASN A 73 -12.07 -0.10 11.72
CA ASN A 73 -12.74 -1.26 11.13
C ASN A 73 -11.89 -1.95 10.06
N CYS A 74 -10.83 -1.31 9.56
CA CYS A 74 -9.93 -1.85 8.55
C CYS A 74 -8.73 -2.54 9.22
N LYS A 75 -8.47 -3.79 8.88
CA LYS A 75 -7.35 -4.58 9.40
C LYS A 75 -6.31 -4.95 8.34
N VAL A 76 -6.77 -5.15 7.10
CA VAL A 76 -5.95 -5.50 5.94
C VAL A 76 -6.38 -4.61 4.77
N ILE A 77 -5.44 -4.16 3.95
CA ILE A 77 -5.72 -3.32 2.79
C ILE A 77 -5.46 -4.11 1.51
N VAL A 78 -6.38 -4.02 0.55
CA VAL A 78 -6.22 -4.53 -0.81
C VAL A 78 -6.11 -3.36 -1.78
N LEU A 79 -4.96 -3.20 -2.40
CA LEU A 79 -4.74 -2.27 -3.50
C LEU A 79 -5.07 -2.97 -4.82
N ARG A 80 -6.11 -2.50 -5.51
CA ARG A 80 -6.61 -3.06 -6.78
C ARG A 80 -6.82 -1.98 -7.83
N ALA A 81 -7.20 -2.35 -9.04
CA ALA A 81 -7.38 -1.39 -10.11
C ALA A 81 -8.57 -1.73 -11.01
N ALA A 82 -9.26 -0.71 -11.49
CA ALA A 82 -10.32 -0.83 -12.50
C ALA A 82 -9.72 -1.05 -13.90
N GLY A 83 -10.47 -1.73 -14.75
CA GLY A 83 -10.08 -2.02 -16.13
C GLY A 83 -9.11 -3.19 -16.26
N ASN A 84 -8.46 -3.29 -17.43
CA ASN A 84 -7.64 -4.45 -17.81
C ASN A 84 -6.12 -4.26 -17.59
N VAL A 85 -5.71 -3.12 -17.04
CA VAL A 85 -4.32 -2.81 -16.68
C VAL A 85 -4.30 -2.40 -15.21
N PHE A 86 -3.39 -2.97 -14.43
CA PHE A 86 -3.23 -2.55 -13.04
C PHE A 86 -2.74 -1.10 -12.98
N CYS A 87 -1.54 -0.84 -13.51
CA CYS A 87 -1.01 0.53 -13.63
C CYS A 87 0.12 0.57 -14.65
N ALA A 88 0.05 1.51 -15.59
CA ALA A 88 1.04 1.67 -16.66
C ALA A 88 2.28 2.48 -16.25
N GLY A 89 2.38 2.92 -15.00
CA GLY A 89 3.44 3.79 -14.51
C GLY A 89 3.08 5.27 -14.57
N ALA A 90 4.06 6.14 -14.72
CA ALA A 90 3.83 7.58 -14.78
C ALA A 90 3.01 7.99 -16.01
N ASP A 91 2.14 8.98 -15.86
CA ASP A 91 1.45 9.59 -16.99
C ASP A 91 2.47 10.35 -17.86
N LEU A 92 2.68 9.88 -19.10
CA LEU A 92 3.69 10.46 -19.99
C LEU A 92 3.39 11.92 -20.37
N ALA A 93 2.13 12.33 -20.43
CA ALA A 93 1.78 13.73 -20.66
C ALA A 93 2.23 14.58 -19.47
N TYR A 94 2.01 14.10 -18.26
CA TYR A 94 2.49 14.74 -17.04
C TYR A 94 4.03 14.81 -16.98
N ILE A 95 4.74 13.72 -17.31
CA ILE A 95 6.22 13.73 -17.41
C ILE A 95 6.70 14.76 -18.45
N GLN A 96 5.99 14.92 -19.56
CA GLN A 96 6.33 15.92 -20.57
C GLN A 96 6.16 17.35 -20.02
N GLU A 97 5.15 17.63 -19.22
CA GLU A 97 4.96 18.93 -18.55
C GLU A 97 6.11 19.22 -17.58
N LEU A 98 6.54 18.19 -16.81
CA LEU A 98 7.65 18.30 -15.86
C LEU A 98 9.00 18.67 -16.52
N GLN A 99 9.19 18.36 -17.80
CA GLN A 99 10.41 18.76 -18.55
C GLN A 99 10.55 20.28 -18.65
N GLY A 100 9.44 21.04 -18.55
CA GLY A 100 9.44 22.51 -18.50
C GLY A 100 9.77 23.11 -17.14
N PHE A 101 9.84 22.29 -16.10
CA PHE A 101 10.03 22.73 -14.70
C PHE A 101 11.50 22.77 -14.31
N GLY A 102 11.81 23.56 -13.27
CA GLY A 102 13.15 23.60 -12.69
C GLY A 102 13.45 22.39 -11.81
N TYR A 103 14.72 22.26 -11.40
CA TYR A 103 15.17 21.17 -10.53
C TYR A 103 14.36 21.10 -9.22
N THR A 104 14.02 22.23 -8.60
CA THR A 104 13.27 22.29 -7.34
C THR A 104 11.88 21.69 -7.47
N ASP A 105 11.17 21.99 -8.55
CA ASP A 105 9.82 21.50 -8.78
C ASP A 105 9.84 19.99 -9.10
N ASN A 106 10.80 19.56 -9.93
CA ASN A 106 11.02 18.14 -10.24
C ASN A 106 11.41 17.33 -8.98
N LEU A 107 12.19 17.91 -8.06
CA LEU A 107 12.52 17.29 -6.79
C LEU A 107 11.29 17.18 -5.88
N ALA A 108 10.44 18.20 -5.85
CA ALA A 108 9.20 18.19 -5.07
C ALA A 108 8.26 17.08 -5.58
N ASP A 109 8.07 16.94 -6.89
CA ASP A 109 7.28 15.87 -7.50
C ASP A 109 7.83 14.49 -7.17
N SER A 110 9.13 14.29 -7.37
CA SER A 110 9.78 13.01 -7.03
C SER A 110 9.68 12.67 -5.54
N THR A 111 9.77 13.69 -4.67
CA THR A 111 9.58 13.54 -3.23
C THR A 111 8.15 13.13 -2.90
N HIS A 112 7.17 13.71 -3.58
CA HIS A 112 5.77 13.37 -3.41
C HIS A 112 5.48 11.90 -3.74
N LEU A 113 6.00 11.39 -4.86
CA LEU A 113 5.90 9.98 -5.23
C LEU A 113 6.68 9.07 -4.25
N MET A 114 7.86 9.48 -3.83
CA MET A 114 8.67 8.76 -2.83
C MET A 114 7.92 8.60 -1.51
N GLN A 115 7.23 9.65 -1.06
CA GLN A 115 6.42 9.61 0.16
C GLN A 115 5.29 8.58 0.08
N LEU A 116 4.59 8.47 -1.06
CA LEU A 116 3.57 7.44 -1.27
C LEU A 116 4.15 6.03 -1.14
N PHE A 117 5.28 5.74 -1.81
CA PHE A 117 5.89 4.42 -1.74
C PHE A 117 6.41 4.09 -0.35
N HIS A 118 7.00 5.08 0.32
CA HIS A 118 7.43 4.93 1.71
C HIS A 118 6.25 4.67 2.65
N GLN A 119 5.16 5.43 2.50
CA GLN A 119 3.92 5.26 3.28
C GLN A 119 3.40 3.82 3.16
N ILE A 120 3.21 3.29 1.95
CA ILE A 120 2.70 1.93 1.74
C ILE A 120 3.64 0.89 2.36
N TYR A 121 4.96 1.08 2.20
CA TYR A 121 5.98 0.16 2.70
C TYR A 121 6.03 0.12 4.24
N THR A 122 5.82 1.26 4.91
CA THR A 122 5.91 1.39 6.37
C THR A 122 4.57 1.40 7.09
N LEU A 123 3.45 1.44 6.36
CA LEU A 123 2.10 1.40 6.91
C LEU A 123 1.92 0.21 7.86
N ASN A 124 1.22 0.40 8.98
CA ASN A 124 1.09 -0.63 10.00
C ASN A 124 0.22 -1.82 9.54
N LYS A 125 -0.80 -1.55 8.72
CA LYS A 125 -1.67 -2.61 8.18
C LYS A 125 -1.02 -3.36 7.02
N VAL A 126 -1.33 -4.64 6.89
CA VAL A 126 -0.87 -5.45 5.75
C VAL A 126 -1.51 -4.96 4.47
N VAL A 127 -0.71 -4.77 3.42
CA VAL A 127 -1.16 -4.33 2.09
C VAL A 127 -0.96 -5.46 1.07
N ILE A 128 -2.03 -5.82 0.36
CA ILE A 128 -2.06 -6.84 -0.67
C ILE A 128 -2.31 -6.17 -2.01
N ALA A 129 -1.42 -6.36 -2.99
CA ALA A 129 -1.68 -5.94 -4.37
C ALA A 129 -2.48 -7.02 -5.11
N GLN A 130 -3.61 -6.63 -5.70
CA GLN A 130 -4.44 -7.45 -6.58
C GLN A 130 -4.23 -7.02 -8.03
N VAL A 131 -3.46 -7.79 -8.78
CA VAL A 131 -2.94 -7.40 -10.10
C VAL A 131 -3.64 -8.17 -11.20
N GLN A 132 -4.73 -7.60 -11.72
CA GLN A 132 -5.56 -8.19 -12.79
C GLN A 132 -4.99 -7.98 -14.20
N GLY A 133 -3.86 -7.27 -14.34
CA GLY A 133 -3.25 -6.93 -15.62
C GLY A 133 -1.83 -6.41 -15.47
N HIS A 134 -1.30 -5.77 -16.49
CA HIS A 134 0.09 -5.31 -16.50
C HIS A 134 0.36 -4.25 -15.43
N ALA A 135 1.52 -4.36 -14.78
CA ALA A 135 2.08 -3.40 -13.82
C ALA A 135 3.47 -2.98 -14.30
N LEU A 136 3.61 -1.76 -14.80
CA LEU A 136 4.85 -1.27 -15.42
C LEU A 136 5.36 0.00 -14.73
N ALA A 137 6.67 0.21 -14.77
CA ALA A 137 7.35 1.38 -14.21
C ALA A 137 6.88 1.66 -12.75
N GLY A 138 6.42 2.87 -12.44
CA GLY A 138 5.84 3.21 -11.13
C GLY A 138 4.68 2.31 -10.70
N GLY A 139 3.92 1.74 -11.65
CA GLY A 139 2.87 0.74 -11.37
C GLY A 139 3.44 -0.58 -10.84
N CYS A 140 4.59 -1.03 -11.37
CA CYS A 140 5.35 -2.14 -10.81
C CYS A 140 5.92 -1.77 -9.43
N GLY A 141 6.27 -0.49 -9.24
CA GLY A 141 6.68 0.06 -7.95
C GLY A 141 5.60 -0.06 -6.88
N LEU A 142 4.34 0.24 -7.20
CA LEU A 142 3.21 0.03 -6.28
C LEU A 142 3.12 -1.44 -5.82
N VAL A 143 3.25 -2.39 -6.75
CA VAL A 143 3.27 -3.83 -6.40
C VAL A 143 4.47 -4.18 -5.53
N THR A 144 5.62 -3.58 -5.79
CA THR A 144 6.88 -3.83 -5.06
C THR A 144 6.78 -3.46 -3.59
N VAL A 145 6.10 -2.36 -3.26
CA VAL A 145 5.99 -1.87 -1.87
C VAL A 145 4.87 -2.54 -1.07
N CYS A 146 3.96 -3.28 -1.71
CA CYS A 146 2.97 -4.09 -1.01
C CYS A 146 3.60 -5.32 -0.35
N ASP A 147 3.01 -5.80 0.74
CA ASP A 147 3.51 -6.96 1.49
C ASP A 147 3.33 -8.24 0.68
N PHE A 148 2.16 -8.41 0.08
CA PHE A 148 1.82 -9.54 -0.80
C PHE A 148 1.32 -9.03 -2.15
N ALA A 149 1.48 -9.86 -3.17
CA ALA A 149 0.93 -9.59 -4.50
C ALA A 149 0.32 -10.86 -5.09
N PHE A 150 -0.93 -10.76 -5.50
CA PHE A 150 -1.63 -11.74 -6.32
C PHE A 150 -1.70 -11.23 -7.75
N ALA A 151 -1.41 -12.07 -8.72
CA ALA A 151 -1.44 -11.67 -10.12
C ALA A 151 -2.07 -12.71 -11.02
N VAL A 152 -2.71 -12.25 -12.10
CA VAL A 152 -3.12 -13.14 -13.19
C VAL A 152 -1.90 -13.62 -13.98
N PRO A 153 -1.90 -14.85 -14.52
CA PRO A 153 -0.79 -15.38 -15.32
C PRO A 153 -0.40 -14.52 -16.53
N GLU A 154 -1.34 -13.80 -17.10
CA GLU A 154 -1.18 -12.94 -18.29
C GLU A 154 -0.51 -11.60 -17.96
N ALA A 155 -0.40 -11.24 -16.68
CA ALA A 155 0.21 -9.97 -16.27
C ALA A 155 1.70 -9.91 -16.62
N ARG A 156 2.17 -8.70 -16.89
CA ARG A 156 3.59 -8.38 -17.10
C ARG A 156 4.04 -7.35 -16.08
N PHE A 157 5.29 -7.51 -15.63
CA PHE A 157 5.92 -6.67 -14.63
C PHE A 157 7.25 -6.15 -15.17
N GLY A 158 7.57 -4.88 -14.96
CA GLY A 158 8.84 -4.34 -15.42
C GLY A 158 9.02 -2.87 -15.13
N TYR A 159 10.29 -2.44 -15.15
CA TYR A 159 10.72 -1.07 -14.90
C TYR A 159 11.32 -0.53 -16.22
N THR A 160 10.45 0.02 -17.05
CA THR A 160 10.75 0.34 -18.46
C THR A 160 11.40 1.72 -18.64
N GLU A 161 11.65 2.45 -17.58
CA GLU A 161 12.15 3.83 -17.58
C GLU A 161 13.43 4.01 -18.38
N VAL A 162 14.38 3.07 -18.27
CA VAL A 162 15.67 3.15 -19.00
C VAL A 162 15.52 3.13 -20.53
N LYS A 163 14.40 2.58 -21.05
CA LYS A 163 14.12 2.54 -22.49
C LYS A 163 13.76 3.90 -23.07
N ILE A 164 13.35 4.84 -22.23
CA ILE A 164 13.03 6.21 -22.63
C ILE A 164 14.04 7.24 -22.08
N GLY A 165 15.20 6.76 -21.59
CA GLY A 165 16.24 7.63 -21.02
C GLY A 165 15.92 8.17 -19.64
N PHE A 166 14.95 7.56 -18.92
CA PHE A 166 14.59 7.93 -17.55
C PHE A 166 15.18 6.95 -16.53
N LEU A 167 15.19 7.30 -15.26
CA LEU A 167 15.79 6.51 -14.18
C LEU A 167 14.71 5.93 -13.27
N PRO A 168 14.65 4.59 -13.07
CA PRO A 168 13.75 3.95 -12.08
C PRO A 168 14.31 4.12 -10.66
N ALA A 169 14.48 5.39 -10.20
CA ALA A 169 15.22 5.71 -8.97
C ALA A 169 14.49 5.27 -7.71
N ILE A 170 13.28 5.77 -7.48
CA ILE A 170 12.54 5.58 -6.22
C ILE A 170 12.24 4.09 -6.00
N VAL A 171 11.75 3.42 -7.03
CA VAL A 171 11.39 2.00 -6.97
C VAL A 171 12.57 1.08 -6.70
N SER A 172 13.80 1.49 -7.10
CA SER A 172 15.01 0.68 -6.95
C SER A 172 15.33 0.36 -5.50
N VAL A 173 15.05 1.30 -4.59
CA VAL A 173 15.29 1.14 -3.14
C VAL A 173 14.49 -0.04 -2.57
N PHE A 174 13.21 -0.12 -2.95
CA PHE A 174 12.30 -1.17 -2.48
C PHE A 174 12.52 -2.49 -3.25
N LEU A 175 12.79 -2.40 -4.56
CA LEU A 175 13.03 -3.59 -5.37
C LEU A 175 14.28 -4.34 -4.91
N LEU A 176 15.38 -3.64 -4.60
CA LEU A 176 16.60 -4.26 -4.04
C LEU A 176 16.31 -5.05 -2.77
N ARG A 177 15.45 -4.52 -1.90
CA ARG A 177 15.04 -5.19 -0.66
C ARG A 177 14.17 -6.41 -0.93
N LYS A 178 13.31 -6.35 -1.95
CA LYS A 178 12.32 -7.41 -2.24
C LYS A 178 12.90 -8.59 -3.00
N VAL A 179 13.71 -8.35 -4.04
CA VAL A 179 14.19 -9.40 -4.96
C VAL A 179 15.70 -9.64 -4.92
N GLY A 180 16.43 -8.84 -4.16
CA GLY A 180 17.88 -8.88 -4.09
C GLY A 180 18.57 -8.25 -5.30
N GLU A 181 19.88 -8.02 -5.17
CA GLU A 181 20.68 -7.22 -6.11
C GLU A 181 20.69 -7.80 -7.53
N SER A 182 20.84 -9.12 -7.66
CA SER A 182 20.97 -9.78 -8.97
C SER A 182 19.72 -9.59 -9.83
N HIS A 183 18.55 -9.85 -9.26
CA HIS A 183 17.27 -9.70 -9.96
C HIS A 183 16.90 -8.23 -10.17
N ALA A 184 17.20 -7.38 -9.20
CA ALA A 184 16.98 -5.93 -9.34
C ALA A 184 17.82 -5.37 -10.49
N LYS A 185 19.12 -5.70 -10.61
CA LYS A 185 19.95 -5.29 -11.73
C LYS A 185 19.40 -5.77 -13.08
N GLN A 186 18.97 -7.03 -13.16
CA GLN A 186 18.35 -7.56 -14.37
C GLN A 186 17.14 -6.70 -14.79
N LEU A 187 16.20 -6.48 -13.88
CA LEU A 187 14.96 -5.76 -14.17
C LEU A 187 15.21 -4.27 -14.49
N LEU A 188 16.04 -3.59 -13.69
CA LEU A 188 16.23 -2.15 -13.79
C LEU A 188 17.15 -1.75 -14.97
N LEU A 189 18.18 -2.56 -15.29
CA LEU A 189 19.13 -2.21 -16.33
C LEU A 189 18.67 -2.62 -17.74
N THR A 190 17.90 -3.71 -17.86
CA THR A 190 17.36 -4.11 -19.16
C THR A 190 16.07 -3.38 -19.51
N GLY A 191 15.29 -3.00 -18.50
CA GLY A 191 13.94 -2.45 -18.69
C GLY A 191 12.96 -3.45 -19.29
N ASP A 192 13.27 -4.74 -19.29
CA ASP A 192 12.43 -5.76 -19.89
C ASP A 192 11.26 -6.12 -18.97
N ALA A 193 10.08 -6.27 -19.58
CA ALA A 193 8.93 -6.76 -18.88
C ALA A 193 8.97 -8.30 -18.77
N ILE A 194 8.92 -8.82 -17.55
CA ILE A 194 8.90 -10.25 -17.27
C ILE A 194 7.45 -10.77 -17.14
N SER A 195 7.27 -12.08 -17.29
CA SER A 195 5.98 -12.75 -17.06
C SER A 195 5.64 -12.80 -15.58
N ALA A 196 4.36 -12.99 -15.26
CA ALA A 196 3.90 -13.19 -13.88
C ALA A 196 4.56 -14.40 -13.21
N ALA A 197 4.78 -15.51 -13.95
CA ALA A 197 5.51 -16.67 -13.46
C ALA A 197 6.96 -16.30 -13.07
N ARG A 198 7.65 -15.53 -13.91
CA ARG A 198 9.01 -15.09 -13.57
C ARG A 198 9.01 -14.10 -12.41
N ALA A 199 8.00 -13.22 -12.32
CA ALA A 199 7.83 -12.31 -11.18
C ALA A 199 7.63 -13.08 -9.87
N GLN A 200 6.92 -14.20 -9.91
CA GLN A 200 6.77 -15.09 -8.75
C GLN A 200 8.09 -15.80 -8.40
N GLU A 201 8.82 -16.33 -9.38
CA GLU A 201 10.12 -16.98 -9.13
C GLU A 201 11.14 -16.06 -8.45
N VAL A 202 11.14 -14.76 -8.79
CA VAL A 202 12.08 -13.78 -8.18
C VAL A 202 11.55 -13.15 -6.89
N GLY A 203 10.34 -13.51 -6.44
CA GLY A 203 9.75 -13.00 -5.20
C GLY A 203 9.06 -11.64 -5.31
N LEU A 204 8.86 -11.12 -6.53
CA LEU A 204 8.12 -9.88 -6.75
C LEU A 204 6.60 -10.09 -6.60
N VAL A 205 6.09 -11.24 -7.03
CA VAL A 205 4.69 -11.68 -6.90
C VAL A 205 4.64 -12.86 -5.94
N SER A 206 3.66 -12.89 -5.04
CA SER A 206 3.51 -13.95 -4.04
C SER A 206 2.71 -15.14 -4.59
N PHE A 207 1.62 -14.86 -5.30
CA PHE A 207 0.68 -15.88 -5.76
C PHE A 207 0.18 -15.58 -7.17
N LEU A 208 -0.07 -16.63 -7.94
CA LEU A 208 -0.75 -16.55 -9.22
C LEU A 208 -2.16 -17.12 -9.09
N ALA A 209 -3.14 -16.42 -9.63
CA ALA A 209 -4.54 -16.81 -9.65
C ALA A 209 -5.13 -16.60 -11.05
N PRO A 210 -5.93 -17.53 -11.58
CA PRO A 210 -6.69 -17.30 -12.81
C PRO A 210 -7.56 -16.04 -12.68
N ALA A 211 -7.78 -15.32 -13.77
CA ALA A 211 -8.52 -14.05 -13.74
C ALA A 211 -9.91 -14.17 -13.11
N GLN A 212 -10.57 -15.31 -13.30
CA GLN A 212 -11.91 -15.57 -12.74
C GLN A 212 -11.92 -15.85 -11.25
N GLU A 213 -10.76 -16.21 -10.67
CA GLU A 213 -10.61 -16.57 -9.27
C GLU A 213 -9.82 -15.52 -8.47
N LEU A 214 -9.26 -14.51 -9.15
CA LEU A 214 -8.37 -13.54 -8.52
C LEU A 214 -9.04 -12.82 -7.34
N ASP A 215 -10.24 -12.29 -7.56
CA ASP A 215 -10.99 -11.56 -6.53
C ASP A 215 -11.25 -12.45 -5.32
N GLU A 216 -11.75 -13.67 -5.55
CA GLU A 216 -12.06 -14.64 -4.51
C GLU A 216 -10.82 -15.08 -3.73
N GLN A 217 -9.71 -15.37 -4.40
CA GLN A 217 -8.48 -15.82 -3.75
C GLN A 217 -7.85 -14.70 -2.91
N VAL A 218 -7.87 -13.45 -3.39
CA VAL A 218 -7.40 -12.29 -2.63
C VAL A 218 -8.27 -12.06 -1.39
N GLU A 219 -9.59 -12.07 -1.56
CA GLU A 219 -10.54 -11.88 -0.45
C GLU A 219 -10.39 -12.97 0.60
N GLN A 220 -10.32 -14.24 0.21
CA GLN A 220 -10.10 -15.37 1.12
C GLN A 220 -8.77 -15.24 1.89
N PHE A 221 -7.70 -14.81 1.22
CA PHE A 221 -6.40 -14.59 1.86
C PHE A 221 -6.46 -13.43 2.85
N ALA A 222 -7.02 -12.28 2.46
CA ALA A 222 -7.18 -11.12 3.33
C ALA A 222 -8.05 -11.44 4.54
N ARG A 223 -9.19 -12.12 4.33
CA ARG A 223 -10.10 -12.54 5.39
C ARG A 223 -9.42 -13.52 6.36
N ARG A 224 -8.63 -14.45 5.85
CA ARG A 224 -7.84 -15.34 6.70
C ARG A 224 -6.88 -14.56 7.60
N LEU A 225 -6.21 -13.53 7.09
CA LEU A 225 -5.35 -12.67 7.91
C LEU A 225 -6.16 -11.92 8.98
N CYS A 226 -7.36 -11.44 8.64
CA CYS A 226 -8.23 -10.76 9.59
C CYS A 226 -8.70 -11.67 10.74
N VAL A 227 -9.04 -12.92 10.43
CA VAL A 227 -9.66 -13.86 11.38
C VAL A 227 -8.63 -14.65 12.19
N GLU A 228 -7.53 -15.08 11.56
CA GLU A 228 -6.57 -16.01 12.17
C GLU A 228 -5.40 -15.31 12.85
N ASN A 229 -5.12 -14.02 12.54
CA ASN A 229 -3.96 -13.31 13.05
C ASN A 229 -4.37 -12.08 13.88
N SER A 230 -3.63 -11.83 14.97
CA SER A 230 -3.73 -10.59 15.74
C SER A 230 -3.28 -9.40 14.88
N ALA A 231 -4.10 -8.33 14.82
CA ALA A 231 -3.76 -7.09 14.14
C ALA A 231 -2.47 -6.49 14.69
N GLN A 232 -2.38 -6.36 16.02
CA GLN A 232 -1.19 -5.86 16.71
C GLN A 232 0.07 -6.65 16.39
N SER A 233 -0.02 -7.98 16.31
CA SER A 233 1.16 -8.81 15.98
C SER A 233 1.58 -8.67 14.53
N MET A 234 0.64 -8.49 13.59
CA MET A 234 0.96 -8.22 12.18
C MET A 234 1.61 -6.84 12.03
N GLU A 235 1.07 -5.81 12.67
CA GLU A 235 1.61 -4.46 12.72
C GLU A 235 3.05 -4.44 13.23
N MET A 236 3.29 -4.95 14.46
CA MET A 236 4.64 -5.02 15.05
C MET A 236 5.62 -5.80 14.16
N THR A 237 5.15 -6.87 13.52
CA THR A 237 5.99 -7.68 12.62
C THR A 237 6.35 -6.88 11.36
N LYS A 238 5.40 -6.19 10.73
CA LYS A 238 5.66 -5.38 9.53
C LYS A 238 6.59 -4.21 9.85
N GLU A 239 6.34 -3.48 10.94
CA GLU A 239 7.23 -2.41 11.41
C GLU A 239 8.66 -2.93 11.63
N MET A 240 8.81 -4.03 12.33
CA MET A 240 10.11 -4.67 12.55
C MET A 240 10.82 -4.99 11.23
N LEU A 241 10.12 -5.64 10.29
CA LEU A 241 10.67 -6.04 9.00
C LEU A 241 11.08 -4.85 8.13
N SER A 242 10.37 -3.71 8.23
CA SER A 242 10.71 -2.50 7.48
C SER A 242 12.00 -1.84 7.98
N ARG A 243 12.31 -1.95 9.28
CA ARG A 243 13.47 -1.32 9.93
C ARG A 243 14.75 -2.15 9.89
N LEU A 244 14.63 -3.48 9.98
CA LEU A 244 15.79 -4.39 10.08
C LEU A 244 16.84 -4.22 8.97
N PRO A 245 16.49 -4.00 7.69
CA PRO A 245 17.48 -3.85 6.62
C PRO A 245 18.40 -2.62 6.75
N GLU A 246 18.06 -1.67 7.60
CA GLU A 246 18.80 -0.41 7.80
C GLU A 246 19.73 -0.46 9.02
N MET A 247 19.68 -1.54 9.81
CA MET A 247 20.37 -1.64 11.10
C MET A 247 21.56 -2.62 11.02
N PRO A 248 22.68 -2.31 11.71
CA PRO A 248 23.73 -3.28 11.97
C PRO A 248 23.19 -4.51 12.71
N LEU A 249 23.82 -5.67 12.52
CA LEU A 249 23.34 -6.94 13.11
C LEU A 249 23.12 -6.87 14.62
N GLU A 250 24.08 -6.30 15.36
CA GLU A 250 23.98 -6.23 16.82
C GLU A 250 22.86 -5.29 17.30
N ASP A 251 22.63 -4.19 16.57
CA ASP A 251 21.54 -3.27 16.85
C ASP A 251 20.20 -3.91 16.50
N SER A 252 20.12 -4.64 15.37
CA SER A 252 18.96 -5.44 15.00
C SER A 252 18.58 -6.45 16.09
N LEU A 253 19.56 -7.20 16.61
CA LEU A 253 19.32 -8.19 17.68
C LEU A 253 18.83 -7.55 18.98
N ARG A 254 19.37 -6.38 19.34
CA ARG A 254 18.89 -5.62 20.52
C ARG A 254 17.45 -5.11 20.31
N TYR A 255 17.18 -4.54 19.15
CA TYR A 255 15.86 -4.04 18.78
C TYR A 255 14.80 -5.14 18.81
N VAL A 256 15.03 -6.28 18.15
CA VAL A 256 14.06 -7.38 18.13
C VAL A 256 13.87 -8.04 19.49
N ALA A 257 14.90 -8.04 20.36
CA ALA A 257 14.76 -8.52 21.74
C ALA A 257 13.82 -7.62 22.57
N GLN A 258 13.91 -6.31 22.38
CA GLN A 258 13.00 -5.35 23.02
C GLN A 258 11.56 -5.54 22.54
N LEU A 259 11.34 -5.57 21.21
CA LEU A 259 10.01 -5.83 20.64
C LEU A 259 9.41 -7.16 21.10
N ASN A 260 10.23 -8.22 21.19
CA ASN A 260 9.77 -9.53 21.68
C ASN A 260 9.34 -9.46 23.16
N ALA A 261 10.03 -8.66 23.98
CA ALA A 261 9.64 -8.45 25.37
C ALA A 261 8.32 -7.66 25.48
N GLU A 262 8.15 -6.60 24.67
CA GLU A 262 6.94 -5.80 24.59
C GLU A 262 5.75 -6.65 24.13
N ALA A 263 5.92 -7.42 23.05
CA ALA A 263 4.88 -8.29 22.52
C ALA A 263 4.35 -9.30 23.57
N ARG A 264 5.22 -9.86 24.43
CA ARG A 264 4.80 -10.75 25.54
C ARG A 264 3.91 -10.05 26.55
N GLY A 265 4.03 -8.74 26.71
CA GLY A 265 3.21 -7.92 27.59
C GLY A 265 1.83 -7.56 27.00
N SER A 266 1.62 -7.73 25.71
CA SER A 266 0.40 -7.32 25.02
C SER A 266 -0.82 -8.15 25.43
N LEU A 267 -2.00 -7.56 25.28
CA LEU A 267 -3.27 -8.26 25.52
C LEU A 267 -3.46 -9.41 24.54
N ASP A 268 -3.12 -9.18 23.27
CA ASP A 268 -3.25 -10.17 22.20
C ASP A 268 -2.36 -11.39 22.44
N CYS A 269 -1.11 -11.19 22.86
CA CYS A 269 -0.22 -12.30 23.19
C CYS A 269 -0.77 -13.15 24.34
N ARG A 270 -1.27 -12.51 25.41
CA ARG A 270 -1.87 -13.23 26.55
C ARG A 270 -3.12 -13.99 26.14
N ARG A 271 -4.01 -13.37 25.35
CA ARG A 271 -5.25 -13.96 24.82
C ARG A 271 -4.93 -15.17 23.92
N GLY A 272 -3.96 -14.99 22.99
CA GLY A 272 -3.54 -16.06 22.07
C GLY A 272 -2.93 -17.25 22.79
N ILE A 273 -2.02 -17.01 23.76
CA ILE A 273 -1.42 -18.09 24.56
C ILE A 273 -2.47 -18.82 25.40
N ALA A 274 -3.39 -18.10 26.05
CA ALA A 274 -4.47 -18.70 26.82
C ALA A 274 -5.35 -19.63 25.96
N ALA A 275 -5.80 -19.14 24.79
CA ALA A 275 -6.60 -19.93 23.85
C ALA A 275 -5.84 -21.18 23.39
N PHE A 276 -4.55 -21.05 23.05
CA PHE A 276 -3.72 -22.17 22.63
C PHE A 276 -3.59 -23.26 23.72
N LEU A 277 -3.33 -22.84 24.96
CA LEU A 277 -3.21 -23.76 26.10
C LEU A 277 -4.55 -24.46 26.42
N ASN A 278 -5.66 -23.76 26.26
CA ASN A 278 -7.00 -24.31 26.47
C ASN A 278 -7.52 -25.12 25.28
N ARG A 279 -6.77 -25.17 24.14
CA ARG A 279 -7.20 -25.77 22.87
C ARG A 279 -8.45 -25.11 22.29
N GLU A 280 -8.61 -23.83 22.51
CA GLU A 280 -9.69 -23.02 21.98
C GLU A 280 -9.28 -22.39 20.65
N LYS A 281 -10.26 -22.24 19.73
CA LYS A 281 -10.04 -21.49 18.48
C LYS A 281 -10.27 -20.02 18.78
N ILE A 282 -9.27 -19.18 18.55
CA ILE A 282 -9.40 -17.74 18.67
C ILE A 282 -9.84 -17.15 17.33
N ASN A 283 -10.78 -16.22 17.37
CA ASN A 283 -11.12 -15.34 16.26
C ASN A 283 -10.59 -13.94 16.60
N TRP A 284 -9.76 -13.40 15.72
CA TRP A 284 -9.13 -12.10 15.91
C TRP A 284 -9.90 -10.94 15.25
N GLU A 285 -11.04 -11.21 14.65
CA GLU A 285 -11.90 -10.20 14.04
C GLU A 285 -12.64 -9.35 15.09
N ASN A 286 -12.72 -9.85 16.34
CA ASN A 286 -13.41 -9.22 17.48
C ASN A 286 -12.44 -8.83 18.59
#